data_2f728025428db12ffb62b7dd08dd0de2
#
_entry.id   2f728025428db12ffb62b7dd08dd0de2
#
_cell.length_a   1.000
_cell.length_b   1.000
_cell.length_c   1.000
_cell.angle_alpha   90.00
_cell.angle_beta   90.00
_cell.angle_gamma   90.00
#
_symmetry.space_group_name_H-M   'P 1'
#
loop_
_entity.id
_entity.type
_entity.pdbx_description
1 polymer ?
#
loop_
_entity_poly.entity_id
_entity_poly.type
_entity_poly.pdbx_seq_one_letter_code
_entity_poly.pdbx_strand_id
1 'polypeptide(L)'
;MENRRLSHYPDIGVLGEDLVAQWLLSQAWEILERRWRCRWGELDLIALQNPAQIEQTPSSVASTQSHLAQVSPGLAFVEVKTRSRGNWDEAGLLAITPQKQKKINQAAQLFLVDRPDLANLPCRFDVALITCQHYSPRSRHQDVQAHSSTNQSKIILGEPYLLEGSLLILQDYIQSAFDSL
;
A
#
# COMPACT_ATOMS: atom_id res chain seq x y z
N MET A 1 -12.82 32.90 -26.24
CA MET A 1 -11.71 32.54 -25.32
C MET A 1 -12.24 31.54 -24.31
N GLU A 2 -12.02 30.27 -24.57
CA GLU A 2 -12.60 29.16 -23.82
C GLU A 2 -11.70 28.86 -22.63
N ASN A 3 -12.21 29.15 -21.44
CA ASN A 3 -11.50 28.99 -20.17
C ASN A 3 -11.52 27.48 -19.82
N ARG A 4 -10.53 26.72 -20.31
CA ARG A 4 -10.30 25.34 -19.87
C ARG A 4 -9.92 25.40 -18.41
N ARG A 5 -10.88 25.21 -17.51
CA ARG A 5 -10.62 24.81 -16.13
C ARG A 5 -9.88 23.50 -16.18
N LEU A 6 -8.57 23.53 -15.99
CA LEU A 6 -7.78 22.35 -15.68
C LEU A 6 -8.35 21.80 -14.37
N SER A 7 -9.17 20.78 -14.45
CA SER A 7 -9.59 20.02 -13.28
C SER A 7 -8.34 19.31 -12.76
N HIS A 8 -7.77 19.87 -11.70
CA HIS A 8 -6.62 19.30 -11.00
C HIS A 8 -7.14 18.14 -10.14
N TYR A 9 -7.53 17.04 -10.78
CA TYR A 9 -7.84 15.81 -10.06
C TYR A 9 -6.52 15.16 -9.66
N PRO A 10 -6.34 14.77 -8.38
CA PRO A 10 -5.17 14.04 -7.97
C PRO A 10 -5.04 12.74 -8.79
N ASP A 11 -3.81 12.36 -9.10
CA ASP A 11 -3.53 11.08 -9.71
C ASP A 11 -3.94 9.95 -8.72
N ILE A 12 -4.93 9.14 -9.10
CA ILE A 12 -5.45 8.08 -8.26
C ILE A 12 -4.38 7.03 -7.89
N GLY A 13 -3.37 6.86 -8.73
CA GLY A 13 -2.21 6.01 -8.44
C GLY A 13 -1.42 6.56 -7.24
N VAL A 14 -1.15 7.88 -7.24
CA VAL A 14 -0.46 8.56 -6.13
C VAL A 14 -1.25 8.42 -4.84
N LEU A 15 -2.56 8.67 -4.88
CA LEU A 15 -3.43 8.54 -3.71
C LEU A 15 -3.44 7.12 -3.14
N GLY A 16 -3.43 6.11 -4.02
CA GLY A 16 -3.36 4.71 -3.59
C GLY A 16 -2.04 4.38 -2.91
N GLU A 17 -0.92 4.83 -3.47
CA GLU A 17 0.40 4.65 -2.87
C GLU A 17 0.50 5.37 -1.51
N ASP A 18 -0.07 6.58 -1.39
CA ASP A 18 -0.13 7.33 -0.13
C ASP A 18 -0.92 6.57 0.93
N LEU A 19 -2.08 6.00 0.56
CA LEU A 19 -2.89 5.20 1.45
C LEU A 19 -2.13 3.97 1.96
N VAL A 20 -1.47 3.21 1.06
CA VAL A 20 -0.72 2.01 1.43
C VAL A 20 0.49 2.36 2.31
N ALA A 21 1.21 3.44 2.00
CA ALA A 21 2.32 3.89 2.82
C ALA A 21 1.88 4.23 4.25
N GLN A 22 0.77 4.98 4.41
CA GLN A 22 0.20 5.30 5.72
C GLN A 22 -0.28 4.03 6.46
N TRP A 23 -0.89 3.09 5.74
CA TRP A 23 -1.32 1.82 6.33
C TRP A 23 -0.13 1.01 6.83
N LEU A 24 0.95 0.86 6.04
CA LEU A 24 2.18 0.17 6.44
C LEU A 24 2.83 0.82 7.67
N LEU A 25 2.92 2.15 7.70
CA LEU A 25 3.41 2.88 8.88
C LEU A 25 2.58 2.56 10.14
N SER A 26 1.25 2.44 9.99
CA SER A 26 0.36 2.05 11.11
C SER A 26 0.55 0.59 11.57
N GLN A 27 1.18 -0.25 10.73
CA GLN A 27 1.55 -1.64 11.02
C GLN A 27 3.01 -1.79 11.50
N ALA A 28 3.64 -0.69 11.93
CA ALA A 28 5.04 -0.64 12.39
C ALA A 28 6.08 -1.01 11.29
N TRP A 29 5.76 -0.72 10.02
CA TRP A 29 6.72 -0.73 8.94
C TRP A 29 7.36 0.64 8.77
N GLU A 30 8.61 0.68 8.37
CA GLU A 30 9.32 1.87 7.92
C GLU A 30 9.27 1.93 6.39
N ILE A 31 8.90 3.07 5.82
CA ILE A 31 8.96 3.28 4.37
C ILE A 31 10.36 3.80 4.03
N LEU A 32 11.13 2.96 3.36
CA LEU A 32 12.51 3.31 2.95
C LEU A 32 12.50 4.18 1.69
N GLU A 33 11.69 3.79 0.70
CA GLU A 33 11.61 4.49 -0.58
C GLU A 33 10.17 4.47 -1.12
N ARG A 34 9.88 5.50 -1.92
CA ARG A 34 8.64 5.62 -2.68
C ARG A 34 8.97 5.96 -4.12
N ARG A 35 8.35 5.24 -5.07
CA ARG A 35 8.56 5.45 -6.50
C ARG A 35 10.03 5.39 -6.88
N TRP A 36 10.73 4.41 -6.34
CA TRP A 36 12.13 4.21 -6.67
C TRP A 36 12.28 3.75 -8.12
N ARG A 37 13.07 4.50 -8.91
CA ARG A 37 13.17 4.32 -10.35
C ARG A 37 14.53 3.81 -10.77
N CYS A 38 14.50 2.87 -11.71
CA CYS A 38 15.71 2.36 -12.36
C CYS A 38 15.43 2.03 -13.84
N ARG A 39 16.45 1.54 -14.54
CA ARG A 39 16.33 1.11 -15.95
C ARG A 39 15.28 0.01 -16.20
N TRP A 40 14.91 -0.75 -15.18
CA TRP A 40 13.94 -1.85 -15.28
C TRP A 40 12.49 -1.41 -14.99
N GLY A 41 12.32 -0.24 -14.47
CA GLY A 41 11.02 0.32 -14.12
C GLY A 41 11.02 1.02 -12.78
N GLU A 42 9.87 1.02 -12.13
CA GLU A 42 9.61 1.67 -10.85
C GLU A 42 9.14 0.64 -9.84
N LEU A 43 9.60 0.79 -8.58
CA LEU A 43 9.06 0.12 -7.40
C LEU A 43 8.20 1.14 -6.65
N ASP A 44 6.92 0.84 -6.46
CA ASP A 44 5.98 1.83 -5.90
C ASP A 44 6.32 2.15 -4.44
N LEU A 45 6.53 1.12 -3.60
CA LEU A 45 6.97 1.28 -2.22
C LEU A 45 8.03 0.21 -1.87
N ILE A 46 9.02 0.62 -1.07
CA ILE A 46 9.99 -0.27 -0.42
C ILE A 46 9.87 -0.06 1.07
N ALA A 47 9.54 -1.11 1.81
CA ALA A 47 9.26 -1.03 3.23
C ALA A 47 10.09 -2.05 4.03
N LEU A 48 10.56 -1.63 5.20
CA LEU A 48 11.33 -2.45 6.14
C LEU A 48 10.48 -2.73 7.37
N GLN A 49 10.34 -4.01 7.73
CA GLN A 49 9.77 -4.41 8.99
C GLN A 49 10.88 -4.47 10.05
N ASN A 50 10.80 -3.56 11.01
CA ASN A 50 11.77 -3.51 12.10
C ASN A 50 11.13 -4.04 13.39
N PRO A 51 11.62 -5.16 13.95
CA PRO A 51 11.09 -5.73 15.19
C PRO A 51 11.11 -4.76 16.37
N ALA A 52 12.11 -3.89 16.44
CA ALA A 52 12.24 -2.92 17.52
C ALA A 52 11.11 -1.87 17.57
N GLN A 53 10.37 -1.68 16.49
CA GLN A 53 9.21 -0.78 16.46
C GLN A 53 7.92 -1.46 16.92
N ILE A 54 7.86 -2.79 16.87
CA ILE A 54 6.70 -3.58 17.31
C ILE A 54 6.57 -3.55 18.83
N GLU A 55 7.70 -3.50 19.55
CA GLU A 55 7.72 -3.47 21.03
C GLU A 55 7.26 -2.13 21.63
N GLN A 56 7.19 -1.06 20.83
CA GLN A 56 6.81 0.29 21.28
C GLN A 56 5.34 0.61 21.12
N THR A 57 4.53 -0.28 20.52
CA THR A 57 3.08 -0.08 20.45
C THR A 57 2.44 -0.47 21.78
N PRO A 58 1.81 0.46 22.53
CA PRO A 58 1.16 0.14 23.79
C PRO A 58 -0.09 -0.71 23.53
N SER A 59 0.06 -2.02 23.47
CA SER A 59 -1.05 -2.96 23.50
C SER A 59 -1.60 -3.03 24.90
N SER A 60 -2.69 -2.33 25.15
CA SER A 60 -3.53 -2.54 26.33
C SER A 60 -4.34 -3.83 26.20
N VAL A 61 -3.71 -4.98 26.24
CA VAL A 61 -4.30 -6.25 26.70
C VAL A 61 -3.18 -7.18 27.13
N ALA A 62 -2.87 -7.15 28.41
CA ALA A 62 -2.08 -8.19 29.04
C ALA A 62 -2.96 -9.42 29.22
N SER A 63 -2.77 -10.45 28.39
CA SER A 63 -2.95 -11.85 28.81
C SER A 63 -2.66 -12.79 27.64
N THR A 64 -1.69 -13.58 27.86
CA THR A 64 -1.27 -14.84 27.25
C THR A 64 0.13 -14.74 26.65
N GLN A 65 1.12 -15.02 27.51
CA GLN A 65 2.46 -15.44 27.10
C GLN A 65 2.34 -16.75 26.32
N SER A 66 2.32 -16.68 25.01
CA SER A 66 2.70 -17.81 24.16
C SER A 66 2.95 -17.32 22.74
N HIS A 67 4.19 -17.50 22.27
CA HIS A 67 4.66 -17.27 20.93
C HIS A 67 4.75 -15.77 20.49
N LEU A 68 5.64 -15.03 21.12
CA LEU A 68 6.40 -14.00 20.39
C LEU A 68 7.21 -14.78 19.33
N ALA A 69 6.58 -15.06 18.20
CA ALA A 69 7.33 -15.38 17.00
C ALA A 69 8.29 -14.20 16.83
N GLN A 70 9.59 -14.47 16.92
CA GLN A 70 10.61 -13.47 16.65
C GLN A 70 10.35 -12.95 15.24
N VAL A 71 9.73 -11.78 15.15
CA VAL A 71 9.54 -11.13 13.85
C VAL A 71 10.94 -10.72 13.42
N SER A 72 11.51 -11.53 12.53
CA SER A 72 12.80 -11.18 11.93
C SER A 72 12.60 -9.96 11.05
N PRO A 73 13.57 -9.02 11.00
CA PRO A 73 13.50 -7.91 10.08
C PRO A 73 13.34 -8.45 8.66
N GLY A 74 12.47 -7.81 7.88
CA GLY A 74 12.20 -8.24 6.52
C GLY A 74 11.92 -7.05 5.61
N LEU A 75 12.23 -7.20 4.32
CA LEU A 75 12.05 -6.18 3.31
C LEU A 75 10.89 -6.56 2.39
N ALA A 76 9.94 -5.63 2.22
CA ALA A 76 8.84 -5.78 1.29
C ALA A 76 8.97 -4.80 0.12
N PHE A 77 8.93 -5.33 -1.10
CA PHE A 77 8.74 -4.57 -2.33
C PHE A 77 7.26 -4.62 -2.69
N VAL A 78 6.57 -3.49 -2.60
CA VAL A 78 5.11 -3.44 -2.71
C VAL A 78 4.70 -2.80 -4.02
N GLU A 79 3.97 -3.54 -4.84
CA GLU A 79 3.28 -3.02 -6.03
C GLU A 79 1.88 -2.57 -5.63
N VAL A 80 1.51 -1.35 -5.99
CA VAL A 80 0.22 -0.76 -5.66
C VAL A 80 -0.67 -0.69 -6.90
N LYS A 81 -1.86 -1.26 -6.82
CA LYS A 81 -2.86 -1.23 -7.89
C LYS A 81 -4.08 -0.45 -7.45
N THR A 82 -4.22 0.76 -7.98
CA THR A 82 -5.40 1.59 -7.75
C THR A 82 -6.29 1.59 -8.98
N ARG A 83 -7.58 1.32 -8.78
CA ARG A 83 -8.59 1.34 -9.85
C ARG A 83 -9.82 2.14 -9.42
N SER A 84 -10.47 2.78 -10.39
CA SER A 84 -11.80 3.36 -10.19
C SER A 84 -12.86 2.27 -10.12
N ARG A 85 -13.95 2.52 -9.38
CA ARG A 85 -15.06 1.58 -9.15
C ARG A 85 -15.58 0.98 -10.46
N GLY A 86 -15.71 -0.33 -10.54
CA GLY A 86 -16.31 -1.07 -11.65
C GLY A 86 -15.35 -1.88 -12.52
N ASN A 87 -14.03 -1.82 -12.29
CA ASN A 87 -13.03 -2.48 -13.12
C ASN A 87 -12.26 -3.62 -12.41
N TRP A 88 -12.83 -4.22 -11.38
CA TRP A 88 -12.25 -5.44 -10.80
C TRP A 88 -12.79 -6.65 -11.55
N ASP A 89 -11.99 -7.25 -12.41
CA ASP A 89 -12.13 -8.64 -12.81
C ASP A 89 -11.79 -9.50 -11.59
N GLU A 90 -12.43 -10.65 -11.45
CA GLU A 90 -12.40 -11.54 -10.27
C GLU A 90 -11.00 -11.98 -9.77
N ALA A 91 -9.94 -11.53 -10.41
CA ALA A 91 -8.56 -11.87 -10.07
C ALA A 91 -7.68 -10.63 -10.08
N GLY A 92 -7.76 -9.79 -9.04
CA GLY A 92 -6.81 -8.69 -8.82
C GLY A 92 -5.34 -9.13 -8.89
N LEU A 93 -5.06 -10.41 -8.65
CA LEU A 93 -3.75 -11.06 -8.82
C LEU A 93 -3.32 -11.18 -10.30
N LEU A 94 -4.25 -11.28 -11.28
CA LEU A 94 -3.92 -11.24 -12.70
C LEU A 94 -3.38 -9.87 -13.16
N ALA A 95 -3.45 -8.86 -12.29
CA ALA A 95 -2.93 -7.53 -12.58
C ALA A 95 -1.39 -7.48 -12.70
N ILE A 96 -0.67 -8.51 -12.19
CA ILE A 96 0.79 -8.56 -12.25
C ILE A 96 1.24 -9.70 -13.14
N THR A 97 1.39 -9.38 -14.42
CA THR A 97 1.87 -10.33 -15.44
C THR A 97 3.27 -10.85 -15.10
N PRO A 98 3.65 -12.06 -15.55
CA PRO A 98 5.01 -12.59 -15.38
C PRO A 98 6.11 -11.62 -15.87
N GLN A 99 5.83 -10.86 -16.94
CA GLN A 99 6.75 -9.84 -17.43
C GLN A 99 6.92 -8.68 -16.44
N LYS A 100 5.84 -8.24 -15.77
CA LYS A 100 5.90 -7.21 -14.73
C LYS A 100 6.63 -7.74 -13.50
N GLN A 101 6.35 -8.99 -13.06
CA GLN A 101 7.06 -9.65 -11.96
C GLN A 101 8.57 -9.68 -12.20
N LYS A 102 8.99 -10.07 -13.42
CA LYS A 102 10.41 -10.06 -13.79
C LYS A 102 11.04 -8.69 -13.68
N LYS A 103 10.35 -7.64 -14.12
CA LYS A 103 10.84 -6.26 -14.02
C LYS A 103 10.97 -5.79 -12.57
N ILE A 104 9.96 -6.08 -11.74
CA ILE A 104 9.97 -5.76 -10.30
C ILE A 104 11.15 -6.46 -9.64
N ASN A 105 11.38 -7.74 -9.93
CA ASN A 105 12.49 -8.51 -9.38
C ASN A 105 13.86 -7.91 -9.78
N GLN A 106 14.05 -7.57 -11.07
CA GLN A 106 15.27 -6.94 -11.53
C GLN A 106 15.50 -5.55 -10.88
N ALA A 107 14.43 -4.80 -10.66
CA ALA A 107 14.50 -3.53 -9.97
C ALA A 107 14.87 -3.71 -8.49
N ALA A 108 14.27 -4.69 -7.80
CA ALA A 108 14.59 -5.02 -6.42
C ALA A 108 16.05 -5.47 -6.25
N GLN A 109 16.56 -6.32 -7.15
CA GLN A 109 17.96 -6.72 -7.14
C GLN A 109 18.91 -5.52 -7.29
N LEU A 110 18.57 -4.56 -8.17
CA LEU A 110 19.38 -3.36 -8.35
C LEU A 110 19.33 -2.47 -7.10
N PHE A 111 18.17 -2.33 -6.48
CA PHE A 111 18.04 -1.62 -5.21
C PHE A 111 18.93 -2.23 -4.11
N LEU A 112 18.98 -3.56 -4.00
CA LEU A 112 19.81 -4.26 -3.01
C LEU A 112 21.32 -4.12 -3.32
N VAL A 113 21.71 -3.96 -4.57
CA VAL A 113 23.11 -3.63 -4.93
C VAL A 113 23.48 -2.24 -4.41
N ASP A 114 22.57 -1.28 -4.49
CA ASP A 114 22.78 0.08 -3.98
C ASP A 114 22.67 0.17 -2.44
N ARG A 115 22.07 -0.85 -1.81
CA ARG A 115 21.83 -0.92 -0.35
C ARG A 115 22.36 -2.26 0.22
N PRO A 116 23.68 -2.44 0.29
CA PRO A 116 24.29 -3.68 0.76
C PRO A 116 23.99 -3.98 2.24
N ASP A 117 23.62 -2.97 3.02
CA ASP A 117 23.15 -3.10 4.39
C ASP A 117 21.84 -3.89 4.52
N LEU A 118 21.03 -3.92 3.46
CA LEU A 118 19.74 -4.64 3.39
C LEU A 118 19.83 -5.98 2.64
N ALA A 119 20.93 -6.25 1.94
CA ALA A 119 21.04 -7.37 1.00
C ALA A 119 20.87 -8.76 1.64
N ASN A 120 21.11 -8.89 2.95
CA ASN A 120 20.98 -10.15 3.68
C ASN A 120 19.61 -10.33 4.37
N LEU A 121 18.70 -9.35 4.24
CA LEU A 121 17.38 -9.47 4.82
C LEU A 121 16.48 -10.36 3.96
N PRO A 122 15.58 -11.14 4.59
CA PRO A 122 14.51 -11.80 3.86
C PRO A 122 13.69 -10.78 3.07
N CYS A 123 13.52 -11.03 1.76
CA CYS A 123 12.77 -10.17 0.86
C CYS A 123 11.48 -10.85 0.41
N ARG A 124 10.41 -10.05 0.22
CA ARG A 124 9.16 -10.53 -0.37
C ARG A 124 8.58 -9.50 -1.31
N PHE A 125 7.72 -9.96 -2.22
CA PHE A 125 6.97 -9.11 -3.13
C PHE A 125 5.51 -9.10 -2.75
N ASP A 126 5.00 -7.94 -2.36
CA ASP A 126 3.62 -7.76 -1.92
C ASP A 126 2.82 -6.96 -2.94
N VAL A 127 1.50 -7.13 -2.91
CA VAL A 127 0.56 -6.42 -3.78
C VAL A 127 -0.54 -5.81 -2.96
N ALA A 128 -0.75 -4.51 -3.10
CA ALA A 128 -1.86 -3.80 -2.51
C ALA A 128 -2.92 -3.46 -3.58
N LEU A 129 -4.17 -3.81 -3.31
CA LEU A 129 -5.31 -3.58 -4.20
C LEU A 129 -6.21 -2.49 -3.63
N ILE A 130 -6.36 -1.37 -4.36
CA ILE A 130 -7.13 -0.21 -3.90
C ILE A 130 -8.24 0.13 -4.91
N THR A 131 -9.44 0.39 -4.40
CA THR A 131 -10.47 1.08 -5.17
C THR A 131 -10.49 2.55 -4.78
N CYS A 132 -10.64 3.42 -5.78
CA CYS A 132 -10.72 4.86 -5.59
C CYS A 132 -12.00 5.38 -6.26
N GLN A 133 -12.74 6.24 -5.55
CA GLN A 133 -13.93 6.91 -6.06
C GLN A 133 -13.87 8.38 -5.73
N HIS A 134 -14.27 9.23 -6.67
CA HIS A 134 -14.48 10.63 -6.36
C HIS A 134 -15.61 10.80 -5.34
N TYR A 135 -15.30 11.46 -4.25
CA TYR A 135 -16.31 11.87 -3.28
C TYR A 135 -16.99 13.14 -3.78
N SER A 136 -18.25 13.01 -4.24
CA SER A 136 -19.09 14.15 -4.53
C SER A 136 -20.08 14.38 -3.36
N PRO A 137 -20.03 15.53 -2.70
CA PRO A 137 -21.00 15.84 -1.61
C PRO A 137 -22.46 15.84 -2.06
N ARG A 138 -22.71 15.86 -3.39
CA ARG A 138 -24.07 15.84 -3.98
C ARG A 138 -24.65 14.43 -4.10
N SER A 139 -23.88 13.38 -3.94
CA SER A 139 -24.35 11.97 -3.97
C SER A 139 -24.90 11.54 -2.59
N ARG A 140 -25.70 12.39 -1.96
CA ARG A 140 -26.25 12.21 -0.60
C ARG A 140 -27.48 11.30 -0.54
N HIS A 141 -27.63 10.30 -1.36
CA HIS A 141 -28.71 9.33 -1.15
C HIS A 141 -28.16 7.90 -1.24
N GLN A 142 -28.07 7.29 -0.08
CA GLN A 142 -28.18 5.90 0.32
C GLN A 142 -26.99 5.16 0.96
N ASP A 143 -25.71 5.61 0.83
CA ASP A 143 -24.62 4.76 1.36
C ASP A 143 -23.71 5.40 2.43
N VAL A 144 -23.97 6.62 2.93
CA VAL A 144 -23.05 7.33 3.86
C VAL A 144 -23.73 7.75 5.16
N GLN A 145 -24.59 6.91 5.73
CA GLN A 145 -25.16 7.21 7.07
C GLN A 145 -24.30 6.77 8.26
N ALA A 146 -23.10 6.18 8.03
CA ALA A 146 -22.29 5.64 9.12
C ALA A 146 -20.93 6.33 9.38
N HIS A 147 -20.47 7.27 8.55
CA HIS A 147 -19.07 7.74 8.66
C HIS A 147 -18.87 9.24 8.82
N SER A 148 -19.84 9.94 9.44
CA SER A 148 -19.66 11.35 9.82
C SER A 148 -19.00 11.51 11.20
N SER A 149 -18.06 10.67 11.54
CA SER A 149 -17.21 10.86 12.73
C SER A 149 -15.80 11.17 12.26
N THR A 150 -15.47 12.43 12.25
CA THR A 150 -14.23 13.11 11.91
C THR A 150 -13.06 12.67 12.82
N ASN A 151 -12.68 11.40 12.80
CA ASN A 151 -11.46 10.92 13.45
C ASN A 151 -11.00 9.61 12.78
N GLN A 152 -10.76 9.65 11.45
CA GLN A 152 -10.15 8.52 10.75
C GLN A 152 -8.64 8.52 11.04
N SER A 153 -8.28 8.13 12.26
CA SER A 153 -6.88 8.01 12.67
C SER A 153 -6.24 6.71 12.19
N LYS A 154 -7.03 5.76 11.67
CA LYS A 154 -6.52 4.43 11.29
C LYS A 154 -7.13 3.94 9.98
N ILE A 155 -6.27 3.51 9.06
CA ILE A 155 -6.68 2.85 7.82
C ILE A 155 -6.97 1.37 8.14
N ILE A 156 -8.18 0.91 7.83
CA ILE A 156 -8.64 -0.46 8.06
C ILE A 156 -8.88 -1.12 6.71
N LEU A 157 -8.40 -2.36 6.54
CA LEU A 157 -8.61 -3.13 5.33
C LEU A 157 -10.10 -3.33 5.07
N GLY A 158 -10.53 -3.10 3.83
CA GLY A 158 -11.92 -3.21 3.42
C GLY A 158 -12.81 -1.99 3.77
N GLU A 159 -12.32 -1.06 4.59
CA GLU A 159 -13.09 0.13 4.98
C GLU A 159 -12.74 1.36 4.15
N PRO A 160 -13.74 2.24 3.89
CA PRO A 160 -13.50 3.45 3.13
C PRO A 160 -12.70 4.49 3.94
N TYR A 161 -11.72 5.09 3.29
CA TYR A 161 -10.88 6.15 3.82
C TYR A 161 -10.93 7.38 2.90
N LEU A 162 -11.20 8.55 3.47
CA LEU A 162 -11.27 9.80 2.72
C LEU A 162 -9.89 10.47 2.67
N LEU A 163 -9.33 10.61 1.47
CA LEU A 163 -8.05 11.27 1.23
C LEU A 163 -8.20 12.23 0.04
N GLU A 164 -7.85 13.50 0.24
CA GLU A 164 -7.87 14.55 -0.78
C GLU A 164 -9.17 14.61 -1.63
N GLY A 165 -10.32 14.45 -1.00
CA GLY A 165 -11.62 14.47 -1.69
C GLY A 165 -11.94 13.22 -2.50
N SER A 166 -11.17 12.16 -2.33
CA SER A 166 -11.39 10.84 -2.91
C SER A 166 -11.65 9.82 -1.82
N LEU A 167 -12.58 8.91 -2.06
CA LEU A 167 -12.88 7.78 -1.18
C LEU A 167 -12.07 6.58 -1.66
N LEU A 168 -11.10 6.16 -0.86
CA LEU A 168 -10.25 5.01 -1.15
C LEU A 168 -10.59 3.86 -0.21
N ILE A 169 -10.47 2.64 -0.73
CA ILE A 169 -10.61 1.41 0.06
C ILE A 169 -9.41 0.53 -0.27
N LEU A 170 -8.60 0.21 0.74
CA LEU A 170 -7.60 -0.84 0.62
C LEU A 170 -8.35 -2.18 0.69
N GLN A 171 -8.64 -2.75 -0.48
CA GLN A 171 -9.46 -3.96 -0.62
C GLN A 171 -8.73 -5.19 -0.10
N ASP A 172 -7.45 -5.30 -0.46
CA ASP A 172 -6.63 -6.42 -0.08
C ASP A 172 -5.15 -6.03 -0.04
N TYR A 173 -4.38 -6.72 0.81
CA TYR A 173 -2.93 -6.64 0.90
C TYR A 173 -2.35 -8.05 0.88
N ILE A 174 -1.86 -8.46 -0.27
CA ILE A 174 -1.40 -9.82 -0.55
C ILE A 174 0.10 -9.88 -0.30
N GLN A 175 0.47 -10.58 0.76
CA GLN A 175 1.87 -10.83 1.11
C GLN A 175 2.43 -11.97 0.26
N SER A 176 3.70 -11.85 -0.13
CA SER A 176 4.39 -12.86 -0.95
C SER A 176 3.56 -13.27 -2.17
N ALA A 177 3.03 -12.26 -2.88
CA ALA A 177 2.12 -12.43 -4.01
C ALA A 177 2.75 -13.19 -5.19
N PHE A 178 4.07 -13.18 -5.28
CA PHE A 178 4.86 -13.97 -6.22
C PHE A 178 6.28 -14.20 -5.68
N ASP A 179 6.92 -15.25 -6.17
CA ASP A 179 8.25 -15.64 -5.72
C ASP A 179 9.34 -14.72 -6.30
N SER A 180 10.40 -14.53 -5.52
CA SER A 180 11.66 -13.99 -6.01
C SER A 180 12.36 -15.08 -6.85
N LEU A 181 12.82 -14.71 -8.01
CA LEU A 181 13.64 -15.56 -8.89
C LEU A 181 15.07 -15.67 -8.38
#